data_850c531be358d03105631d5d816a3877
#
_entry.id   850c531be358d03105631d5d816a3877
#
_cell.length_a   1.000
_cell.length_b   1.000
_cell.length_c   1.000
_cell.angle_alpha   90.00
_cell.angle_beta   90.00
_cell.angle_gamma   90.00
#
_symmetry.space_group_name_H-M   'P 1'
#
loop_
_entity.id
_entity.type
_entity.pdbx_description
1 polymer ?
#
loop_
_entity_poly.entity_id
_entity_poly.type
_entity_poly.pdbx_seq_one_letter_code
_entity_poly.pdbx_strand_id
1 'polypeptide(L)'
;MGALGPIMRQLDLTDAQRDQLRSIVESHRDEMQALGERARPAHEALEASLSNGTFDEGTIRARSAAVAIVEADMAVVQARVYSEVFQTLTPEQQAQVAKLQAQMRERRPERGRGPRPPQ
;
A
#
# COMPACT_ATOMS: atom_id res chain seq x y z
N MET A 1 5.62 -3.90 -0.33
CA MET A 1 5.34 -2.55 0.17
C MET A 1 5.58 -1.51 -0.91
N GLY A 2 4.73 -1.49 -1.87
CA GLY A 2 4.53 -0.44 -2.83
C GLY A 2 5.78 0.29 -3.31
N ALA A 3 5.74 1.59 -3.26
CA ALA A 3 6.79 2.48 -3.75
C ALA A 3 8.01 2.57 -2.83
N LEU A 4 7.91 2.14 -1.58
CA LEU A 4 8.98 2.32 -0.61
C LEU A 4 10.23 1.48 -0.96
N GLY A 5 10.05 0.25 -1.41
CA GLY A 5 11.16 -0.62 -1.79
C GLY A 5 12.05 -0.04 -2.88
N PRO A 6 11.49 0.40 -4.03
CA PRO A 6 12.28 1.05 -5.08
C PRO A 6 12.96 2.32 -4.61
N ILE A 7 12.31 3.13 -3.78
CA ILE A 7 12.90 4.35 -3.23
C ILE A 7 14.11 4.00 -2.35
N MET A 8 13.98 3.01 -1.48
CA MET A 8 15.06 2.59 -0.58
C MET A 8 16.29 2.09 -1.34
N ARG A 9 16.11 1.46 -2.50
CA ARG A 9 17.22 1.00 -3.32
C ARG A 9 18.02 2.14 -3.93
N GLN A 10 17.40 3.30 -4.12
CA GLN A 10 18.06 4.50 -4.67
C GLN A 10 18.78 5.30 -3.60
N LEU A 11 18.52 5.03 -2.32
CA LEU A 11 19.23 5.67 -1.22
C LEU A 11 20.51 4.92 -0.91
N ASP A 12 21.55 5.67 -0.56
CA ASP A 12 22.81 5.11 -0.11
C ASP A 12 22.73 4.85 1.39
N LEU A 13 22.21 3.67 1.75
CA LEU A 13 22.00 3.26 3.13
C LEU A 13 23.24 2.63 3.71
N THR A 14 23.52 2.93 4.98
CA THR A 14 24.59 2.22 5.73
C THR A 14 24.12 0.80 6.06
N ASP A 15 25.08 -0.07 6.41
CA ASP A 15 24.75 -1.43 6.84
C ASP A 15 23.87 -1.42 8.08
N ALA A 16 24.13 -0.51 9.02
CA ALA A 16 23.32 -0.35 10.22
C ALA A 16 21.88 0.04 9.86
N GLN A 17 21.69 0.95 8.91
CA GLN A 17 20.37 1.34 8.45
C GLN A 17 19.63 0.17 7.79
N ARG A 18 20.32 -0.61 6.97
CA ARG A 18 19.73 -1.80 6.35
C ARG A 18 19.26 -2.82 7.38
N ASP A 19 20.05 -3.01 8.43
CA ASP A 19 19.69 -3.90 9.52
C ASP A 19 18.47 -3.40 10.27
N GLN A 20 18.41 -2.08 10.53
CA GLN A 20 17.25 -1.45 11.17
C GLN A 20 15.99 -1.62 10.31
N LEU A 21 16.10 -1.40 9.00
CA LEU A 21 14.97 -1.57 8.08
C LEU A 21 14.46 -3.00 8.08
N ARG A 22 15.38 -3.97 8.06
CA ARG A 22 15.02 -5.39 8.12
C ARG A 22 14.29 -5.70 9.41
N SER A 23 14.76 -5.19 10.53
CA SER A 23 14.15 -5.37 11.84
C SER A 23 12.74 -4.78 11.89
N ILE A 24 12.54 -3.58 11.32
CA ILE A 24 11.22 -2.94 11.25
C ILE A 24 10.25 -3.80 10.43
N VAL A 25 10.66 -4.24 9.24
CA VAL A 25 9.82 -5.08 8.38
C VAL A 25 9.46 -6.38 9.09
N GLU A 26 10.44 -7.04 9.73
CA GLU A 26 10.21 -8.27 10.47
C GLU A 26 9.24 -8.08 11.63
N SER A 27 9.32 -6.95 12.33
CA SER A 27 8.44 -6.68 13.47
C SER A 27 6.96 -6.54 13.08
N HIS A 28 6.68 -6.19 11.83
CA HIS A 28 5.32 -6.03 11.32
C HIS A 28 4.86 -7.19 10.43
N ARG A 29 5.72 -8.18 10.23
CA ARG A 29 5.46 -9.28 9.30
C ARG A 29 4.20 -10.07 9.63
N ASP A 30 4.04 -10.46 10.90
CA ASP A 30 2.90 -11.26 11.34
C ASP A 30 1.60 -10.49 11.21
N GLU A 31 1.62 -9.20 11.56
CA GLU A 31 0.47 -8.31 11.44
C GLU A 31 0.05 -8.16 9.97
N MET A 32 1.02 -7.93 9.07
CA MET A 32 0.75 -7.82 7.64
C MET A 32 0.22 -9.13 7.06
N GLN A 33 0.77 -10.26 7.48
CA GLN A 33 0.29 -11.57 7.06
C GLN A 33 -1.15 -11.81 7.50
N ALA A 34 -1.46 -11.50 8.75
CA ALA A 34 -2.82 -11.65 9.29
C ALA A 34 -3.83 -10.78 8.53
N LEU A 35 -3.43 -9.55 8.17
CA LEU A 35 -4.27 -8.66 7.36
C LEU A 35 -4.49 -9.22 5.95
N GLY A 36 -3.46 -9.77 5.33
CA GLY A 36 -3.58 -10.42 4.03
C GLY A 36 -4.54 -11.61 4.06
N GLU A 37 -4.50 -12.40 5.12
CA GLU A 37 -5.39 -13.54 5.32
C GLU A 37 -6.85 -13.10 5.54
N ARG A 38 -7.08 -11.92 6.09
CA ARG A 38 -8.41 -11.33 6.20
C ARG A 38 -8.88 -10.70 4.90
N ALA A 39 -7.97 -10.10 4.15
CA ALA A 39 -8.28 -9.39 2.91
C ALA A 39 -8.77 -10.33 1.82
N ARG A 40 -8.12 -11.49 1.68
CA ARG A 40 -8.44 -12.44 0.59
C ARG A 40 -9.89 -12.89 0.63
N PRO A 41 -10.41 -13.46 1.73
CA PRO A 41 -11.81 -13.89 1.74
C PRO A 41 -12.79 -12.73 1.60
N ALA A 42 -12.45 -11.54 2.11
CA ALA A 42 -13.29 -10.36 1.95
C ALA A 42 -13.44 -9.97 0.49
N HIS A 43 -12.31 -9.92 -0.26
CA HIS A 43 -12.33 -9.63 -1.68
C HIS A 43 -13.05 -10.73 -2.49
N GLU A 44 -12.80 -11.99 -2.17
CA GLU A 44 -13.47 -13.12 -2.85
C GLU A 44 -14.97 -13.08 -2.64
N ALA A 45 -15.40 -12.75 -1.43
CA ALA A 45 -16.83 -12.66 -1.13
C ALA A 45 -17.50 -11.52 -1.90
N LEU A 46 -16.83 -10.35 -1.99
CA LEU A 46 -17.34 -9.23 -2.78
C LEU A 46 -17.41 -9.62 -4.27
N GLU A 47 -16.33 -10.19 -4.80
CA GLU A 47 -16.27 -10.64 -6.20
C GLU A 47 -17.39 -11.62 -6.53
N ALA A 48 -17.63 -12.59 -5.65
CA ALA A 48 -18.71 -13.56 -5.83
C ALA A 48 -20.08 -12.88 -5.87
N SER A 49 -20.31 -11.87 -5.04
CA SER A 49 -21.59 -11.16 -5.04
C SER A 49 -21.80 -10.29 -6.27
N LEU A 50 -20.73 -9.90 -6.95
CA LEU A 50 -20.82 -9.12 -8.20
C LEU A 50 -21.07 -9.97 -9.42
N SER A 51 -20.73 -11.26 -9.37
CA SER A 51 -20.69 -12.13 -10.54
C SER A 51 -21.60 -13.36 -10.44
N ASN A 52 -22.47 -13.44 -9.44
CA ASN A 52 -23.33 -14.62 -9.24
C ASN A 52 -24.63 -14.59 -10.08
N GLY A 53 -24.84 -13.56 -10.87
CA GLY A 53 -26.03 -13.43 -11.71
C GLY A 53 -27.28 -12.92 -10.99
N THR A 54 -27.20 -12.67 -9.67
CA THR A 54 -28.30 -12.15 -8.88
C THR A 54 -27.90 -10.80 -8.29
N PHE A 55 -28.74 -9.80 -8.50
CA PHE A 55 -28.49 -8.47 -7.92
C PHE A 55 -29.07 -8.41 -6.51
N ASP A 56 -28.19 -8.18 -5.53
CA ASP A 56 -28.57 -7.97 -4.13
C ASP A 56 -27.75 -6.81 -3.57
N GLU A 57 -28.33 -5.62 -3.58
CA GLU A 57 -27.65 -4.41 -3.19
C GLU A 57 -27.16 -4.49 -1.74
N GLY A 58 -27.96 -5.01 -0.82
CA GLY A 58 -27.59 -5.11 0.58
C GLY A 58 -26.36 -5.97 0.80
N THR A 59 -26.31 -7.12 0.14
CA THR A 59 -25.14 -8.02 0.21
C THR A 59 -23.90 -7.36 -0.37
N ILE A 60 -24.02 -6.69 -1.52
CA ILE A 60 -22.89 -6.00 -2.17
C ILE A 60 -22.34 -4.92 -1.23
N ARG A 61 -23.21 -4.10 -0.63
CA ARG A 61 -22.78 -3.05 0.29
C ARG A 61 -22.10 -3.62 1.53
N ALA A 62 -22.64 -4.69 2.11
CA ALA A 62 -22.06 -5.33 3.29
C ALA A 62 -20.67 -5.90 3.00
N ARG A 63 -20.51 -6.56 1.86
CA ARG A 63 -19.21 -7.15 1.47
C ARG A 63 -18.20 -6.09 1.09
N SER A 64 -18.65 -5.01 0.43
CA SER A 64 -17.81 -3.86 0.11
C SER A 64 -17.31 -3.16 1.38
N ALA A 65 -18.18 -3.02 2.39
CA ALA A 65 -17.80 -2.44 3.68
C ALA A 65 -16.76 -3.31 4.40
N ALA A 66 -16.88 -4.64 4.32
CA ALA A 66 -15.90 -5.55 4.90
C ALA A 66 -14.52 -5.40 4.26
N VAL A 67 -14.47 -5.26 2.93
CA VAL A 67 -13.21 -4.97 2.21
C VAL A 67 -12.63 -3.64 2.67
N ALA A 68 -13.45 -2.61 2.77
CA ALA A 68 -13.00 -1.27 3.17
C ALA A 68 -12.36 -1.27 4.57
N ILE A 69 -12.92 -2.04 5.51
CA ILE A 69 -12.36 -2.15 6.86
C ILE A 69 -10.95 -2.74 6.82
N VAL A 70 -10.76 -3.83 6.08
CA VAL A 70 -9.44 -4.47 5.98
C VAL A 70 -8.45 -3.55 5.28
N GLU A 71 -8.87 -2.88 4.22
CA GLU A 71 -8.00 -1.93 3.50
C GLU A 71 -7.58 -0.75 4.38
N ALA A 72 -8.49 -0.26 5.24
CA ALA A 72 -8.16 0.78 6.20
C ALA A 72 -7.11 0.28 7.21
N ASP A 73 -7.28 -0.93 7.73
CA ASP A 73 -6.32 -1.52 8.66
C ASP A 73 -4.95 -1.70 8.00
N MET A 74 -4.92 -2.14 6.74
CA MET A 74 -3.68 -2.27 5.98
C MET A 74 -2.99 -0.92 5.77
N ALA A 75 -3.75 0.12 5.46
CA ALA A 75 -3.22 1.46 5.26
C ALA A 75 -2.56 1.99 6.54
N VAL A 76 -3.18 1.74 7.70
CA VAL A 76 -2.63 2.14 9.00
C VAL A 76 -1.28 1.46 9.25
N VAL A 77 -1.19 0.15 9.02
CA VAL A 77 0.07 -0.58 9.22
C VAL A 77 1.14 -0.09 8.25
N GLN A 78 0.79 0.11 6.99
CA GLN A 78 1.74 0.63 5.99
C GLN A 78 2.27 2.01 6.40
N ALA A 79 1.41 2.89 6.89
CA ALA A 79 1.82 4.22 7.34
C ALA A 79 2.72 4.14 8.56
N ARG A 80 2.45 3.21 9.47
CA ARG A 80 3.28 3.00 10.66
C ARG A 80 4.67 2.49 10.27
N VAL A 81 4.74 1.51 9.39
CA VAL A 81 6.01 0.99 8.88
C VAL A 81 6.79 2.10 8.18
N TYR A 82 6.13 2.86 7.32
CA TYR A 82 6.76 3.98 6.63
C TYR A 82 7.34 4.99 7.63
N SER A 83 6.58 5.35 8.65
CA SER A 83 7.02 6.30 9.67
C SER A 83 8.26 5.79 10.42
N GLU A 84 8.26 4.53 10.82
CA GLU A 84 9.41 3.92 11.51
C GLU A 84 10.65 3.90 10.62
N VAL A 85 10.48 3.53 9.36
CA VAL A 85 11.57 3.52 8.39
C VAL A 85 12.11 4.93 8.17
N PHE A 86 11.23 5.90 7.98
CA PHE A 86 11.61 7.28 7.71
C PHE A 86 12.42 7.87 8.87
N GLN A 87 12.08 7.51 10.11
CA GLN A 87 12.79 7.97 11.28
C GLN A 87 14.21 7.43 11.40
N THR A 88 14.55 6.34 10.71
CA THR A 88 15.92 5.81 10.68
C THR A 88 16.82 6.55 9.70
N LEU A 89 16.25 7.38 8.85
CA LEU A 89 16.98 8.09 7.80
C LEU A 89 17.56 9.41 8.30
N THR A 90 18.67 9.81 7.71
CA THR A 90 19.24 11.15 7.95
C THR A 90 18.35 12.22 7.30
N PRO A 91 18.47 13.51 7.71
CA PRO A 91 17.72 14.59 7.09
C PRO A 91 17.93 14.67 5.56
N GLU A 92 19.14 14.43 5.08
CA GLU A 92 19.43 14.42 3.63
C GLU A 92 18.72 13.28 2.93
N GLN A 93 18.71 12.09 3.55
CA GLN A 93 18.01 10.93 3.00
C GLN A 93 16.50 11.15 3.01
N GLN A 94 15.96 11.76 4.06
CA GLN A 94 14.55 12.11 4.14
C GLN A 94 14.14 13.07 3.02
N ALA A 95 14.96 14.08 2.76
CA ALA A 95 14.73 15.01 1.65
C ALA A 95 14.78 14.30 0.29
N GLN A 96 15.69 13.34 0.13
CA GLN A 96 15.82 12.55 -1.09
C GLN A 96 14.60 11.66 -1.30
N VAL A 97 14.05 11.06 -0.24
CA VAL A 97 12.81 10.28 -0.31
C VAL A 97 11.67 11.16 -0.82
N ALA A 98 11.51 12.36 -0.27
CA ALA A 98 10.46 13.28 -0.70
C ALA A 98 10.58 13.62 -2.19
N LYS A 99 11.81 13.86 -2.66
CA LYS A 99 12.09 14.16 -4.06
C LYS A 99 11.74 12.97 -4.97
N LEU A 100 12.14 11.77 -4.57
CA LEU A 100 11.86 10.55 -5.34
C LEU A 100 10.37 10.25 -5.40
N GLN A 101 9.64 10.46 -4.31
CA GLN A 101 8.19 10.30 -4.27
C GLN A 101 7.50 11.28 -5.22
N ALA A 102 7.95 12.54 -5.25
CA ALA A 102 7.41 13.54 -6.16
C ALA A 102 7.64 13.15 -7.61
N GLN A 103 8.84 12.65 -7.95
CA GLN A 103 9.15 12.17 -9.28
C GLN A 103 8.28 10.98 -9.69
N MET A 104 8.04 10.06 -8.77
CA MET A 104 7.20 8.90 -9.04
C MET A 104 5.75 9.31 -9.29
N ARG A 105 5.24 10.32 -8.58
CA ARG A 105 3.90 10.84 -8.81
C ARG A 105 3.77 11.49 -10.19
N GLU A 106 4.78 12.21 -10.63
CA GLU A 106 4.79 12.84 -11.95
C GLU A 106 4.82 11.81 -13.08
N ARG A 107 5.50 10.67 -12.87
CA ARG A 107 5.59 9.58 -13.85
C ARG A 107 4.37 8.69 -13.89
N ARG A 108 3.50 8.81 -12.88
CA ARG A 108 2.33 7.95 -12.79
C ARG A 108 1.33 8.36 -13.86
N PRO A 109 0.95 7.47 -14.79
CA PRO A 109 -0.11 7.80 -15.73
C PRO A 109 -1.36 8.09 -14.93
N GLU A 110 -2.05 9.19 -15.26
CA GLU A 110 -3.29 9.55 -14.60
C GLU A 110 -4.33 8.46 -14.87
N ARG A 111 -4.61 7.66 -13.86
CA ARG A 111 -5.68 6.68 -13.94
C ARG A 111 -7.01 7.44 -13.90
N GLY A 112 -7.84 7.20 -14.89
CA GLY A 112 -9.16 7.79 -14.94
C GLY A 112 -9.36 8.81 -16.06
N ARG A 113 -8.31 9.22 -16.73
CA ARG A 113 -8.48 9.89 -18.02
C ARG A 113 -8.64 8.80 -19.06
N GLY A 114 -9.85 8.65 -19.52
CA GLY A 114 -10.11 7.86 -20.72
C GLY A 114 -9.31 8.41 -21.91
N PRO A 115 -9.24 7.66 -23.02
CA PRO A 115 -8.58 8.16 -24.22
C PRO A 115 -9.19 9.50 -24.60
N ARG A 116 -8.33 10.46 -24.97
CA ARG A 116 -8.81 11.75 -25.47
C ARG A 116 -9.77 11.53 -26.62
N PRO A 117 -10.95 12.16 -26.60
CA PRO A 117 -11.82 12.09 -27.75
C PRO A 117 -11.09 12.69 -28.96
N PRO A 118 -11.27 12.12 -30.13
CA PRO A 118 -10.68 12.68 -31.35
C PRO A 118 -11.22 14.10 -31.55
N GLN A 119 -10.32 15.00 -31.81
CA GLN A 119 -10.69 16.37 -32.15
C GLN A 119 -11.16 16.45 -33.60
#